data_95c90597889bc71f897a8c0d80472b0d
#
_entry.id   95c90597889bc71f897a8c0d80472b0d
#
_cell.length_a   1.000
_cell.length_b   1.000
_cell.length_c   1.000
_cell.angle_alpha   90.00
_cell.angle_beta   90.00
_cell.angle_gamma   90.00
#
_symmetry.space_group_name_H-M   'P 1'
#
loop_
_entity.id
_entity.type
_entity.pdbx_description
1 polymer ?
#
loop_
_entity_poly.entity_id
_entity_poly.type
_entity_poly.pdbx_seq_one_letter_code
_entity_poly.pdbx_strand_id
1 'polypeptide(L)'
;MKKAYIETYGCQMNVNDTEVIFAILAKEGYERTESMEEADLIMANTCSIRDNAEQRIWGRIEQFNLERKKRPEVVVGIVGCMAERLKDKLLDTRKVDLVVGPDAYRSLPKLLQAITPDNPQIDVLLSRDETYADITPVRTDKNGVSAFISIMRGCNNVCSYCVVPYTRGAERSRDPHSIVREACDVFQKGYKEVTLLGQNVDSYLWKTAEETVNFAELLRRVAAISPELRVRFATSHPKDISDEVIETMAACDNICKHIHLPVQSGSSRMLEKMRRKYDREWYLERVAKIRSLIPDCGLTTDVIAGFCSETEEDHKDTLTLMEEVGFDWAFMFAYSERPGTLAARHYPDDVPADVKTRRLNEIIELQNRKSLESYRRDIGKRMTVLVEGPSKRNPDDLCGRASNSKMCVFPGGGHKTGEYVDVEVIDCTSATLICKLV
;
A
#
# COMPACT_ATOMS: atom_id res chain seq x y z
N MET A 1 28.32 -6.20 16.94
CA MET A 1 27.61 -6.04 15.67
C MET A 1 26.83 -4.72 15.78
N LYS A 2 26.81 -3.90 14.73
CA LYS A 2 26.05 -2.62 14.75
C LYS A 2 24.56 -2.91 14.69
N LYS A 3 23.74 -2.05 15.31
CA LYS A 3 22.28 -2.20 15.34
C LYS A 3 21.58 -1.12 14.53
N ALA A 4 20.57 -1.51 13.74
CA ALA A 4 19.75 -0.60 12.96
C ALA A 4 18.28 -0.63 13.43
N TYR A 5 17.74 0.53 13.72
CA TYR A 5 16.34 0.78 14.05
C TYR A 5 15.69 1.56 12.91
N ILE A 6 14.58 1.03 12.35
CA ILE A 6 13.88 1.69 11.24
C ILE A 6 12.40 1.77 11.57
N GLU A 7 11.87 2.97 11.66
CA GLU A 7 10.42 3.22 11.70
C GLU A 7 9.87 3.35 10.29
N THR A 8 8.80 2.64 9.99
CA THR A 8 8.17 2.67 8.67
C THR A 8 6.85 3.43 8.72
N TYR A 9 6.75 4.47 7.91
CA TYR A 9 5.56 5.31 7.76
C TYR A 9 5.08 5.28 6.30
N GLY A 10 3.79 5.04 6.11
CA GLY A 10 3.20 5.13 4.77
C GLY A 10 2.42 3.90 4.34
N CYS A 11 2.66 3.43 3.12
CA CYS A 11 1.94 2.32 2.50
C CYS A 11 2.72 0.99 2.60
N GLN A 12 2.11 -0.09 2.12
CA GLN A 12 2.72 -1.43 2.09
C GLN A 12 4.03 -1.47 1.30
N MET A 13 4.18 -0.63 0.26
CA MET A 13 5.46 -0.49 -0.45
C MET A 13 6.59 0.02 0.46
N ASN A 14 6.30 0.92 1.42
CA ASN A 14 7.31 1.34 2.38
C ASN A 14 7.71 0.19 3.33
N VAL A 15 6.78 -0.70 3.68
CA VAL A 15 7.10 -1.90 4.47
C VAL A 15 8.05 -2.79 3.68
N ASN A 16 7.74 -3.11 2.43
CA ASN A 16 8.63 -3.89 1.57
C ASN A 16 9.99 -3.19 1.35
N ASP A 17 10.00 -1.87 1.15
CA ASP A 17 11.24 -1.10 1.06
C ASP A 17 12.10 -1.22 2.33
N THR A 18 11.49 -1.20 3.52
CA THR A 18 12.20 -1.42 4.79
C THR A 18 12.81 -2.81 4.88
N GLU A 19 12.11 -3.84 4.40
CA GLU A 19 12.62 -5.22 4.34
C GLU A 19 13.82 -5.36 3.40
N VAL A 20 13.80 -4.65 2.27
CA VAL A 20 14.95 -4.54 1.34
C VAL A 20 16.11 -3.82 2.01
N ILE A 21 15.87 -2.70 2.71
CA ILE A 21 16.90 -1.94 3.42
C ILE A 21 17.56 -2.82 4.49
N PHE A 22 16.78 -3.57 5.29
CA PHE A 22 17.36 -4.49 6.28
C PHE A 22 18.20 -5.59 5.62
N ALA A 23 17.80 -6.10 4.45
CA ALA A 23 18.60 -7.08 3.72
C ALA A 23 19.95 -6.52 3.23
N ILE A 24 19.98 -5.25 2.82
CA ILE A 24 21.21 -4.55 2.45
C ILE A 24 22.11 -4.32 3.69
N LEU A 25 21.52 -3.81 4.78
CA LEU A 25 22.25 -3.51 6.02
C LEU A 25 22.79 -4.78 6.69
N ALA A 26 22.09 -5.91 6.62
CA ALA A 26 22.56 -7.18 7.16
C ALA A 26 23.87 -7.66 6.51
N LYS A 27 24.06 -7.39 5.21
CA LYS A 27 25.33 -7.70 4.50
C LYS A 27 26.50 -6.84 5.00
N GLU A 28 26.21 -5.68 5.59
CA GLU A 28 27.18 -4.75 6.18
C GLU A 28 27.35 -4.96 7.70
N GLY A 29 26.83 -6.06 8.25
CA GLY A 29 26.97 -6.41 9.64
C GLY A 29 26.08 -5.66 10.62
N TYR A 30 24.96 -5.09 10.12
CA TYR A 30 23.93 -4.53 10.97
C TYR A 30 22.89 -5.58 11.34
N GLU A 31 22.51 -5.61 12.61
CA GLU A 31 21.35 -6.36 13.10
C GLU A 31 20.16 -5.43 13.30
N ARG A 32 18.95 -5.96 13.06
CA ARG A 32 17.71 -5.24 13.37
C ARG A 32 17.52 -5.15 14.89
N THR A 33 17.12 -3.98 15.36
CA THR A 33 16.64 -3.78 16.73
C THR A 33 15.26 -3.12 16.76
N GLU A 34 14.49 -3.41 17.81
CA GLU A 34 13.22 -2.74 18.10
C GLU A 34 13.41 -1.57 19.10
N SER A 35 14.64 -1.42 19.67
CA SER A 35 14.99 -0.35 20.61
C SER A 35 15.81 0.71 19.92
N MET A 36 15.30 1.94 19.95
CA MET A 36 16.00 3.12 19.45
C MET A 36 17.25 3.45 20.30
N GLU A 37 17.18 3.15 21.60
CA GLU A 37 18.26 3.41 22.56
C GLU A 37 19.50 2.55 22.31
N GLU A 38 19.35 1.40 21.63
CA GLU A 38 20.43 0.48 21.32
C GLU A 38 20.99 0.65 19.90
N ALA A 39 20.32 1.45 19.07
CA ALA A 39 20.65 1.53 17.66
C ALA A 39 21.85 2.43 17.39
N ASP A 40 22.75 1.98 16.50
CA ASP A 40 23.85 2.80 15.94
C ASP A 40 23.37 3.58 14.71
N LEU A 41 22.32 3.08 14.06
CA LEU A 41 21.66 3.70 12.92
C LEU A 41 20.16 3.80 13.20
N ILE A 42 19.62 5.01 13.23
CA ILE A 42 18.19 5.28 13.42
C ILE A 42 17.64 5.89 12.14
N MET A 43 16.65 5.26 11.53
CA MET A 43 16.06 5.77 10.29
C MET A 43 14.53 5.83 10.33
N ALA A 44 13.95 6.75 9.56
CA ALA A 44 12.55 6.72 9.19
C ALA A 44 12.40 6.47 7.69
N ASN A 45 11.70 5.40 7.33
CA ASN A 45 11.23 5.18 5.97
C ASN A 45 9.87 5.87 5.79
N THR A 46 9.79 6.79 4.83
CA THR A 46 8.78 7.83 4.81
C THR A 46 7.99 7.89 3.51
N CYS A 47 6.73 8.31 3.63
CA CYS A 47 5.81 8.51 2.53
C CYS A 47 5.58 10.01 2.26
N SER A 48 5.28 10.39 1.02
CA SER A 48 4.95 11.77 0.63
C SER A 48 3.47 11.99 0.28
N ILE A 49 2.62 10.97 0.50
CA ILE A 49 1.22 11.01 0.06
C ILE A 49 0.33 11.80 1.04
N ARG A 50 0.68 11.88 2.34
CA ARG A 50 -0.18 12.45 3.39
C ARG A 50 0.55 13.53 4.19
N ASP A 51 -0.05 14.74 4.34
CA ASP A 51 0.54 15.86 5.10
C ASP A 51 0.76 15.53 6.56
N ASN A 52 -0.22 14.92 7.22
CA ASN A 52 -0.09 14.53 8.62
C ASN A 52 1.05 13.53 8.85
N ALA A 53 1.43 12.74 7.83
CA ALA A 53 2.60 11.87 7.93
C ALA A 53 3.90 12.67 7.96
N GLU A 54 4.00 13.72 7.13
CA GLU A 54 5.19 14.57 7.08
C GLU A 54 5.40 15.32 8.39
N GLN A 55 4.36 15.96 8.95
CA GLN A 55 4.46 16.65 10.23
C GLN A 55 4.89 15.71 11.37
N ARG A 56 4.38 14.48 11.38
CA ARG A 56 4.80 13.46 12.34
C ARG A 56 6.28 13.11 12.20
N ILE A 57 6.80 13.04 10.97
CA ILE A 57 8.22 12.74 10.74
C ILE A 57 9.12 13.84 11.31
N TRP A 58 8.76 15.11 11.16
CA TRP A 58 9.53 16.19 11.78
C TRP A 58 9.61 16.05 13.30
N GLY A 59 8.49 15.70 13.96
CA GLY A 59 8.48 15.39 15.39
C GLY A 59 9.34 14.18 15.76
N ARG A 60 9.37 13.12 14.89
CA ARG A 60 10.23 11.95 15.12
C ARG A 60 11.71 12.27 14.93
N ILE A 61 12.07 13.09 13.95
CA ILE A 61 13.45 13.56 13.77
C ILE A 61 13.97 14.25 15.05
N GLU A 62 13.15 15.06 15.74
CA GLU A 62 13.54 15.65 17.03
C GLU A 62 13.82 14.57 18.08
N GLN A 63 13.00 13.52 18.15
CA GLN A 63 13.22 12.42 19.10
C GLN A 63 14.48 11.62 18.76
N PHE A 64 14.75 11.34 17.48
CA PHE A 64 15.98 10.70 17.04
C PHE A 64 17.21 11.50 17.46
N ASN A 65 17.13 12.82 17.37
CA ASN A 65 18.20 13.72 17.79
C ASN A 65 18.38 13.79 19.32
N LEU A 66 17.37 13.48 20.12
CA LEU A 66 17.55 13.32 21.55
C LEU A 66 18.45 12.11 21.88
N GLU A 67 18.31 11.01 21.14
CA GLU A 67 19.22 9.86 21.28
C GLU A 67 20.63 10.20 20.78
N ARG A 68 20.76 10.91 19.65
CA ARG A 68 22.07 11.38 19.14
C ARG A 68 22.78 12.34 20.13
N LYS A 69 22.05 13.14 20.89
CA LYS A 69 22.66 13.97 21.95
C LYS A 69 23.28 13.15 23.08
N LYS A 70 22.72 11.99 23.40
CA LYS A 70 23.27 11.06 24.41
C LYS A 70 24.44 10.25 23.85
N ARG A 71 24.36 9.88 22.56
CA ARG A 71 25.30 9.03 21.83
C ARG A 71 25.65 9.69 20.49
N PRO A 72 26.69 10.58 20.46
CA PRO A 72 26.99 11.36 19.26
C PRO A 72 27.38 10.57 18.01
N GLU A 73 27.75 9.31 18.18
CA GLU A 73 28.09 8.37 17.09
C GLU A 73 26.85 7.83 16.34
N VAL A 74 25.65 8.02 16.87
CA VAL A 74 24.40 7.55 16.24
C VAL A 74 24.12 8.32 14.95
N VAL A 75 23.93 7.58 13.88
CA VAL A 75 23.55 8.13 12.56
C VAL A 75 22.03 8.23 12.46
N VAL A 76 21.53 9.41 12.08
CA VAL A 76 20.11 9.66 11.84
C VAL A 76 19.83 9.77 10.35
N GLY A 77 18.94 8.91 9.82
CA GLY A 77 18.63 8.85 8.40
C GLY A 77 17.14 8.99 8.06
N ILE A 78 16.85 9.59 6.92
CA ILE A 78 15.52 9.64 6.31
C ILE A 78 15.58 8.96 4.96
N VAL A 79 14.70 7.98 4.73
CA VAL A 79 14.66 7.24 3.47
C VAL A 79 13.25 7.23 2.87
N GLY A 80 13.14 6.85 1.60
CA GLY A 80 11.86 6.70 0.90
C GLY A 80 11.36 7.96 0.20
N CYS A 81 10.03 8.05 -0.03
CA CYS A 81 9.44 9.08 -0.90
C CYS A 81 9.62 10.52 -0.39
N MET A 82 9.63 10.74 0.93
CA MET A 82 9.87 12.07 1.50
C MET A 82 11.32 12.48 1.29
N ALA A 83 12.27 11.55 1.43
CA ALA A 83 13.69 11.78 1.16
C ALA A 83 13.89 12.27 -0.29
N GLU A 84 13.29 11.57 -1.27
CA GLU A 84 13.33 11.96 -2.68
C GLU A 84 12.72 13.34 -2.95
N ARG A 85 11.63 13.69 -2.29
CA ARG A 85 10.93 14.95 -2.51
C ARG A 85 11.61 16.16 -1.85
N LEU A 86 12.11 16.01 -0.62
CA LEU A 86 12.67 17.12 0.16
C LEU A 86 14.17 17.31 -0.06
N LYS A 87 14.89 16.23 -0.39
CA LYS A 87 16.31 16.28 -0.75
C LYS A 87 17.17 17.06 0.26
N ASP A 88 17.93 18.04 -0.25
CA ASP A 88 18.84 18.87 0.54
C ASP A 88 18.17 19.60 1.71
N LYS A 89 16.86 19.91 1.59
CA LYS A 89 16.12 20.56 2.70
C LYS A 89 16.14 19.77 4.00
N LEU A 90 16.27 18.43 3.92
CA LEU A 90 16.42 17.59 5.10
C LEU A 90 17.80 17.76 5.74
N LEU A 91 18.87 17.86 4.94
CA LEU A 91 20.23 18.06 5.40
C LEU A 91 20.44 19.47 5.96
N ASP A 92 19.82 20.49 5.35
CA ASP A 92 19.94 21.90 5.79
C ASP A 92 19.53 22.08 7.26
N THR A 93 18.69 21.19 7.80
CA THR A 93 18.29 21.22 9.21
C THR A 93 19.42 20.85 10.17
N ARG A 94 20.50 20.21 9.69
CA ARG A 94 21.58 19.58 10.48
C ARG A 94 21.09 18.56 11.52
N LYS A 95 19.87 18.03 11.32
CA LYS A 95 19.25 17.03 12.18
C LYS A 95 19.24 15.64 11.54
N VAL A 96 19.68 15.54 10.29
CA VAL A 96 19.72 14.33 9.50
C VAL A 96 21.09 14.19 8.87
N ASP A 97 21.69 13.01 9.00
CA ASP A 97 23.03 12.70 8.50
C ASP A 97 22.96 11.95 7.16
N LEU A 98 21.83 11.31 6.88
CA LEU A 98 21.62 10.44 5.71
C LEU A 98 20.25 10.65 5.08
N VAL A 99 20.22 10.91 3.76
CA VAL A 99 18.99 11.06 2.98
C VAL A 99 19.06 10.15 1.77
N VAL A 100 18.14 9.16 1.65
CA VAL A 100 18.17 8.19 0.56
C VAL A 100 16.82 8.02 -0.08
N GLY A 101 16.75 8.25 -1.39
CA GLY A 101 15.57 8.04 -2.22
C GLY A 101 15.20 6.57 -2.38
N PRO A 102 13.96 6.25 -2.85
CA PRO A 102 13.48 4.88 -2.91
C PRO A 102 14.22 4.00 -3.94
N ASP A 103 14.92 4.56 -4.89
CA ASP A 103 15.69 3.83 -5.90
C ASP A 103 17.20 3.79 -5.61
N ALA A 104 17.64 4.36 -4.47
CA ALA A 104 19.05 4.50 -4.12
C ALA A 104 19.48 3.66 -2.91
N TYR A 105 18.69 2.68 -2.46
CA TYR A 105 19.03 1.89 -1.26
C TYR A 105 20.32 1.10 -1.40
N ARG A 106 20.73 0.74 -2.63
CA ARG A 106 22.02 0.05 -2.86
C ARG A 106 23.23 0.90 -2.50
N SER A 107 23.10 2.22 -2.47
CA SER A 107 24.17 3.12 -2.08
C SER A 107 24.37 3.22 -0.56
N LEU A 108 23.42 2.71 0.25
CA LEU A 108 23.47 2.77 1.72
C LEU A 108 24.83 2.34 2.30
N PRO A 109 25.47 1.22 1.91
CA PRO A 109 26.75 0.82 2.44
C PRO A 109 27.84 1.88 2.23
N LYS A 110 27.94 2.42 1.02
CA LYS A 110 28.92 3.44 0.65
C LYS A 110 28.66 4.75 1.39
N LEU A 111 27.40 5.18 1.47
CA LEU A 111 27.03 6.43 2.14
C LEU A 111 27.32 6.34 3.64
N LEU A 112 26.98 5.22 4.31
CA LEU A 112 27.22 5.02 5.73
C LEU A 112 28.72 5.03 6.09
N GLN A 113 29.58 4.57 5.18
CA GLN A 113 31.05 4.64 5.36
C GLN A 113 31.59 6.06 5.19
N ALA A 114 30.92 6.91 4.42
CA ALA A 114 31.36 8.27 4.10
C ALA A 114 30.83 9.35 5.10
N ILE A 115 29.87 8.98 5.96
CA ILE A 115 29.28 9.91 6.94
C ILE A 115 30.33 10.31 7.99
N THR A 116 30.47 11.61 8.20
CA THR A 116 31.13 12.21 9.34
C THR A 116 30.29 13.35 9.90
N PRO A 117 30.51 13.84 11.12
CA PRO A 117 29.70 14.94 11.68
C PRO A 117 29.55 16.18 10.78
N ASP A 118 30.57 16.44 9.96
CA ASP A 118 30.60 17.61 9.05
C ASP A 118 30.31 17.25 7.59
N ASN A 119 30.01 15.95 7.30
CA ASN A 119 29.77 15.45 5.94
C ASN A 119 28.54 14.53 5.87
N PRO A 120 27.32 15.07 6.00
CA PRO A 120 26.10 14.31 5.78
C PRO A 120 26.01 13.81 4.33
N GLN A 121 25.32 12.71 4.10
CA GLN A 121 25.26 12.05 2.80
C GLN A 121 23.85 12.05 2.22
N ILE A 122 23.75 12.19 0.89
CA ILE A 122 22.50 12.14 0.16
C ILE A 122 22.64 11.35 -1.13
N ASP A 123 21.65 10.52 -1.43
CA ASP A 123 21.45 9.90 -2.74
C ASP A 123 19.95 9.79 -3.03
N VAL A 124 19.48 10.60 -3.97
CA VAL A 124 18.06 10.74 -4.35
C VAL A 124 17.87 10.60 -5.86
N LEU A 125 18.68 9.77 -6.49
CA LEU A 125 18.61 9.49 -7.91
C LEU A 125 17.44 8.54 -8.21
N LEU A 126 16.51 8.95 -9.09
CA LEU A 126 15.48 8.06 -9.64
C LEU A 126 16.09 7.19 -10.74
N SER A 127 16.05 5.88 -10.53
CA SER A 127 16.51 4.90 -11.50
C SER A 127 15.47 4.64 -12.60
N ARG A 128 15.95 4.18 -13.76
CA ARG A 128 15.09 3.68 -14.84
C ARG A 128 14.92 2.16 -14.81
N ASP A 129 15.80 1.46 -14.09
CA ASP A 129 15.91 0.00 -14.16
C ASP A 129 15.84 -0.68 -12.79
N GLU A 130 16.04 0.04 -11.67
CA GLU A 130 16.11 -0.57 -10.34
C GLU A 130 14.76 -1.14 -9.88
N THR A 131 14.72 -2.43 -9.60
CA THR A 131 13.57 -3.16 -9.06
C THR A 131 13.90 -3.96 -7.79
N TYR A 132 15.17 -4.02 -7.38
CA TYR A 132 15.70 -4.86 -6.28
C TYR A 132 15.41 -6.36 -6.46
N ALA A 133 15.36 -6.83 -7.71
CA ALA A 133 14.96 -8.20 -8.06
C ALA A 133 15.89 -9.29 -7.50
N ASP A 134 17.16 -8.97 -7.26
CA ASP A 134 18.21 -9.84 -6.73
C ASP A 134 18.37 -9.78 -5.21
N ILE A 135 17.59 -8.96 -4.53
CA ILE A 135 17.61 -8.83 -3.07
C ILE A 135 16.47 -9.65 -2.48
N THR A 136 16.81 -10.63 -1.65
CA THR A 136 15.81 -11.33 -0.83
C THR A 136 15.49 -10.47 0.40
N PRO A 137 14.27 -9.94 0.55
CA PRO A 137 13.92 -9.08 1.67
C PRO A 137 13.99 -9.80 3.02
N VAL A 138 14.40 -9.08 4.07
CA VAL A 138 14.32 -9.55 5.46
C VAL A 138 12.92 -9.23 5.98
N ARG A 139 12.10 -10.26 6.19
CA ARG A 139 10.71 -10.06 6.62
C ARG A 139 10.64 -9.40 8.00
N THR A 140 9.76 -8.44 8.11
CA THR A 140 9.60 -7.62 9.33
C THR A 140 8.26 -7.84 10.02
N ASP A 141 7.36 -8.62 9.43
CA ASP A 141 6.08 -8.98 10.03
C ASP A 141 6.26 -9.85 11.30
N LYS A 142 5.30 -9.71 12.23
CA LYS A 142 5.39 -10.39 13.54
C LYS A 142 4.65 -11.73 13.58
N ASN A 143 3.76 -11.98 12.63
CA ASN A 143 2.88 -13.15 12.66
C ASN A 143 3.28 -14.26 11.69
N GLY A 144 4.15 -14.02 10.72
CA GLY A 144 4.61 -15.01 9.74
C GLY A 144 3.51 -15.54 8.81
N VAL A 145 2.42 -14.79 8.62
CA VAL A 145 1.25 -15.24 7.85
C VAL A 145 1.25 -14.70 6.43
N SER A 146 1.49 -13.40 6.29
CA SER A 146 1.39 -12.68 5.01
C SER A 146 2.69 -11.97 4.68
N ALA A 147 3.15 -12.03 3.44
CA ALA A 147 4.34 -11.32 2.97
C ALA A 147 4.00 -10.37 1.81
N PHE A 148 4.71 -9.25 1.74
CA PHE A 148 4.63 -8.29 0.65
C PHE A 148 5.71 -8.58 -0.39
N ILE A 149 5.32 -8.65 -1.68
CA ILE A 149 6.24 -8.86 -2.79
C ILE A 149 6.08 -7.71 -3.79
N SER A 150 7.10 -6.87 -3.92
CA SER A 150 7.12 -5.84 -4.94
C SER A 150 7.28 -6.46 -6.32
N ILE A 151 6.32 -6.23 -7.21
CA ILE A 151 6.33 -6.73 -8.60
C ILE A 151 6.73 -5.65 -9.60
N MET A 152 6.61 -4.39 -9.20
CA MET A 152 6.95 -3.24 -10.04
C MET A 152 7.20 -2.00 -9.18
N ARG A 153 7.86 -1.00 -9.75
CA ARG A 153 8.13 0.30 -9.12
C ARG A 153 7.81 1.43 -10.09
N GLY A 154 7.46 2.60 -9.54
CA GLY A 154 7.10 3.77 -10.33
C GLY A 154 5.71 3.69 -10.95
N CYS A 155 5.29 4.75 -11.65
CA CYS A 155 3.97 4.83 -12.29
C CYS A 155 4.01 5.80 -13.47
N ASN A 156 3.51 5.36 -14.63
CA ASN A 156 3.40 6.18 -15.84
C ASN A 156 2.05 6.92 -15.92
N ASN A 157 1.15 6.72 -14.96
CA ASN A 157 -0.07 7.51 -14.87
C ASN A 157 0.27 8.90 -14.31
N VAL A 158 -0.04 9.93 -15.09
CA VAL A 158 0.24 11.34 -14.76
C VAL A 158 -1.00 12.01 -14.16
N CYS A 159 -1.63 11.36 -13.17
CA CYS A 159 -2.74 11.94 -12.42
C CYS A 159 -2.32 13.31 -11.87
N SER A 160 -3.15 14.34 -12.07
CA SER A 160 -2.71 15.73 -11.84
C SER A 160 -2.35 16.05 -10.39
N TYR A 161 -2.94 15.34 -9.42
CA TYR A 161 -2.71 15.51 -7.98
C TYR A 161 -1.57 14.62 -7.43
N CYS A 162 -1.05 13.68 -8.24
CA CYS A 162 -0.22 12.60 -7.74
C CYS A 162 1.27 12.95 -7.74
N VAL A 163 1.93 12.69 -6.62
CA VAL A 163 3.37 12.90 -6.43
C VAL A 163 4.22 11.68 -6.81
N VAL A 164 3.61 10.51 -7.01
CA VAL A 164 4.32 9.23 -7.23
C VAL A 164 5.30 9.27 -8.40
N PRO A 165 4.97 9.80 -9.60
CA PRO A 165 5.93 9.87 -10.70
C PRO A 165 7.20 10.68 -10.37
N TYR A 166 7.09 11.62 -9.44
CA TYR A 166 8.21 12.48 -9.01
C TYR A 166 9.03 11.89 -7.88
N THR A 167 8.49 10.90 -7.15
CA THR A 167 9.17 10.30 -6.00
C THR A 167 9.56 8.84 -6.19
N ARG A 168 8.97 8.15 -7.19
CA ARG A 168 9.28 6.74 -7.52
C ARG A 168 9.60 6.53 -9.00
N GLY A 169 9.62 7.61 -9.79
CA GLY A 169 10.01 7.59 -11.19
C GLY A 169 9.03 6.89 -12.13
N ALA A 170 9.53 6.58 -13.33
CA ALA A 170 8.81 5.85 -14.35
C ALA A 170 8.54 4.41 -13.92
N GLU A 171 7.51 3.81 -14.52
CA GLU A 171 7.11 2.43 -14.27
C GLU A 171 8.17 1.42 -14.73
N ARG A 172 8.48 0.45 -13.88
CA ARG A 172 9.42 -0.63 -14.13
C ARG A 172 8.85 -1.92 -13.58
N SER A 173 8.59 -2.89 -14.45
CA SER A 173 8.17 -4.24 -14.07
C SER A 173 9.38 -5.06 -13.66
N ARG A 174 9.25 -5.81 -12.57
CA ARG A 174 10.28 -6.75 -12.09
C ARG A 174 10.19 -8.06 -12.87
N ASP A 175 11.32 -8.76 -13.05
CA ASP A 175 11.39 -10.09 -13.67
C ASP A 175 10.39 -11.07 -13.02
N PRO A 176 9.46 -11.69 -13.80
CA PRO A 176 8.45 -12.61 -13.27
C PRO A 176 9.05 -13.84 -12.62
N HIS A 177 10.19 -14.35 -13.09
CA HIS A 177 10.83 -15.51 -12.50
C HIS A 177 11.36 -15.20 -11.10
N SER A 178 11.88 -13.98 -10.88
CA SER A 178 12.32 -13.54 -9.57
C SER A 178 11.15 -13.39 -8.58
N ILE A 179 9.98 -12.94 -9.06
CA ILE A 179 8.75 -12.81 -8.26
C ILE A 179 8.25 -14.19 -7.84
N VAL A 180 8.16 -15.12 -8.78
CA VAL A 180 7.71 -16.50 -8.50
C VAL A 180 8.66 -17.20 -7.54
N ARG A 181 9.99 -17.07 -7.73
CA ARG A 181 10.98 -17.63 -6.77
C ARG A 181 10.78 -17.06 -5.37
N GLU A 182 10.64 -15.75 -5.23
CA GLU A 182 10.39 -15.11 -3.92
C GLU A 182 9.09 -15.62 -3.29
N ALA A 183 8.01 -15.77 -4.06
CA ALA A 183 6.75 -16.31 -3.57
C ALA A 183 6.87 -17.77 -3.12
N CYS A 184 7.63 -18.61 -3.87
CA CYS A 184 7.95 -19.98 -3.46
C CYS A 184 8.75 -20.01 -2.15
N ASP A 185 9.80 -19.18 -2.03
CA ASP A 185 10.62 -19.11 -0.82
C ASP A 185 9.83 -18.70 0.41
N VAL A 186 8.91 -17.73 0.24
CA VAL A 186 7.99 -17.26 1.29
C VAL A 186 7.07 -18.39 1.71
N PHE A 187 6.45 -19.11 0.75
CA PHE A 187 5.58 -20.25 1.04
C PHE A 187 6.31 -21.38 1.75
N GLN A 188 7.52 -21.73 1.31
CA GLN A 188 8.37 -22.75 1.96
C GLN A 188 8.77 -22.40 3.39
N LYS A 189 8.85 -21.11 3.72
CA LYS A 189 9.06 -20.61 5.10
C LYS A 189 7.80 -20.62 5.96
N GLY A 190 6.67 -21.12 5.44
CA GLY A 190 5.43 -21.31 6.18
C GLY A 190 4.42 -20.17 6.05
N TYR A 191 4.71 -19.12 5.29
CA TYR A 191 3.73 -18.08 5.00
C TYR A 191 2.56 -18.64 4.18
N LYS A 192 1.37 -18.18 4.44
CA LYS A 192 0.12 -18.63 3.78
C LYS A 192 -0.47 -17.63 2.81
N GLU A 193 0.01 -16.39 2.82
CA GLU A 193 -0.49 -15.34 1.93
C GLU A 193 0.66 -14.50 1.38
N VAL A 194 0.56 -14.12 0.11
CA VAL A 194 1.40 -13.09 -0.50
C VAL A 194 0.53 -11.97 -1.06
N THR A 195 0.97 -10.73 -0.87
CA THR A 195 0.37 -9.57 -1.52
C THR A 195 1.33 -8.99 -2.53
N LEU A 196 0.96 -9.03 -3.81
CA LEU A 196 1.71 -8.44 -4.91
C LEU A 196 1.53 -6.93 -4.90
N LEU A 197 2.62 -6.18 -4.80
CA LEU A 197 2.62 -4.73 -4.62
C LEU A 197 3.20 -3.99 -5.83
N GLY A 198 2.56 -2.88 -6.17
CA GLY A 198 3.03 -1.88 -7.14
C GLY A 198 2.34 -0.55 -6.93
N GLN A 199 2.68 0.45 -7.72
CA GLN A 199 1.93 1.71 -7.77
C GLN A 199 0.71 1.63 -8.70
N ASN A 200 0.70 0.63 -9.60
CA ASN A 200 -0.38 0.26 -10.49
C ASN A 200 -0.11 -1.15 -11.01
N VAL A 201 -0.52 -2.17 -10.26
CA VAL A 201 -0.18 -3.57 -10.58
C VAL A 201 -0.77 -4.04 -11.91
N ASP A 202 -1.92 -3.48 -12.33
CA ASP A 202 -2.60 -3.88 -13.56
C ASP A 202 -1.82 -3.53 -14.82
N SER A 203 -0.90 -2.55 -14.76
CA SER A 203 -0.03 -2.19 -15.87
C SER A 203 1.26 -3.01 -15.94
N TYR A 204 1.44 -3.98 -15.01
CA TYR A 204 2.61 -4.86 -15.05
C TYR A 204 2.75 -5.50 -16.42
N LEU A 205 3.91 -5.30 -17.02
CA LEU A 205 4.27 -5.89 -18.30
C LEU A 205 5.79 -6.13 -18.34
N TRP A 206 6.17 -7.41 -18.32
CA TRP A 206 7.53 -7.83 -18.57
C TRP A 206 7.66 -8.31 -20.00
N LYS A 207 8.64 -7.78 -20.73
CA LYS A 207 8.83 -8.14 -22.13
C LYS A 207 10.32 -8.33 -22.44
N THR A 208 10.66 -9.50 -22.96
CA THR A 208 11.96 -9.83 -23.52
C THR A 208 11.80 -10.30 -24.97
N ALA A 209 12.89 -10.71 -25.62
CA ALA A 209 12.82 -11.33 -26.93
C ALA A 209 12.13 -12.71 -26.91
N GLU A 210 12.13 -13.37 -25.76
CA GLU A 210 11.69 -14.76 -25.60
C GLU A 210 10.28 -14.87 -25.05
N GLU A 211 9.86 -13.94 -24.17
CA GLU A 211 8.54 -13.99 -23.54
C GLU A 211 7.93 -12.61 -23.26
N THR A 212 6.61 -12.60 -23.18
CA THR A 212 5.83 -11.45 -22.67
C THR A 212 4.93 -11.94 -21.55
N VAL A 213 5.03 -11.32 -20.37
CA VAL A 213 4.24 -11.64 -19.17
C VAL A 213 3.50 -10.41 -18.73
N ASN A 214 2.17 -10.43 -18.83
CA ASN A 214 1.28 -9.41 -18.28
C ASN A 214 0.88 -9.74 -16.84
N PHE A 215 0.08 -8.86 -16.22
CA PHE A 215 -0.32 -9.04 -14.82
C PHE A 215 -1.20 -10.30 -14.63
N ALA A 216 -2.11 -10.61 -15.55
CA ALA A 216 -2.95 -11.80 -15.46
C ALA A 216 -2.13 -13.09 -15.49
N GLU A 217 -1.15 -13.16 -16.38
CA GLU A 217 -0.23 -14.29 -16.47
C GLU A 217 0.66 -14.41 -15.22
N LEU A 218 1.15 -13.28 -14.70
CA LEU A 218 1.90 -13.28 -13.44
C LEU A 218 1.06 -13.81 -12.27
N LEU A 219 -0.21 -13.39 -12.16
CA LEU A 219 -1.15 -13.89 -11.15
C LEU A 219 -1.32 -15.41 -11.25
N ARG A 220 -1.50 -15.96 -12.47
CA ARG A 220 -1.62 -17.41 -12.70
C ARG A 220 -0.36 -18.15 -12.23
N ARG A 221 0.82 -17.64 -12.57
CA ARG A 221 2.11 -18.26 -12.17
C ARG A 221 2.29 -18.28 -10.65
N VAL A 222 1.94 -17.20 -9.96
CA VAL A 222 2.03 -17.15 -8.50
C VAL A 222 0.96 -18.03 -7.85
N ALA A 223 -0.26 -18.04 -8.36
CA ALA A 223 -1.34 -18.90 -7.86
C ALA A 223 -1.06 -20.39 -8.05
N ALA A 224 -0.33 -20.76 -9.11
CA ALA A 224 0.05 -22.15 -9.40
C ALA A 224 1.09 -22.73 -8.44
N ILE A 225 1.73 -21.93 -7.57
CA ILE A 225 2.73 -22.39 -6.59
C ILE A 225 2.11 -23.41 -5.62
N SER A 226 0.93 -23.09 -5.08
CA SER A 226 0.17 -23.99 -4.20
C SER A 226 -1.25 -23.48 -4.05
N PRO A 227 -2.26 -24.37 -3.99
CA PRO A 227 -3.64 -23.98 -3.66
C PRO A 227 -3.78 -23.43 -2.23
N GLU A 228 -2.82 -23.75 -1.34
CA GLU A 228 -2.78 -23.21 0.02
C GLU A 228 -2.13 -21.82 0.11
N LEU A 229 -1.48 -21.34 -0.95
CA LEU A 229 -0.91 -20.00 -1.00
C LEU A 229 -1.99 -19.01 -1.47
N ARG A 230 -2.51 -18.22 -0.58
CA ARG A 230 -3.45 -17.14 -0.92
C ARG A 230 -2.72 -15.99 -1.59
N VAL A 231 -3.24 -15.53 -2.72
CA VAL A 231 -2.64 -14.44 -3.50
C VAL A 231 -3.54 -13.21 -3.45
N ARG A 232 -3.00 -12.10 -2.97
CA ARG A 232 -3.60 -10.76 -3.03
C ARG A 232 -2.78 -9.84 -3.91
N PHE A 233 -3.38 -8.76 -4.33
CA PHE A 233 -2.66 -7.65 -4.94
C PHE A 233 -3.23 -6.31 -4.47
N ALA A 234 -2.45 -5.26 -4.60
CA ALA A 234 -2.84 -3.94 -4.14
C ALA A 234 -2.46 -2.86 -5.15
N THR A 235 -3.34 -1.86 -5.24
CA THR A 235 -3.21 -0.66 -6.06
C THR A 235 -3.48 -0.91 -7.54
N SER A 236 -4.74 -1.15 -7.86
CA SER A 236 -5.24 -1.15 -9.24
C SER A 236 -5.49 0.28 -9.74
N HIS A 237 -5.45 0.44 -11.05
CA HIS A 237 -5.96 1.65 -11.69
C HIS A 237 -7.12 1.27 -12.62
N PRO A 238 -8.31 1.91 -12.47
CA PRO A 238 -9.50 1.52 -13.24
C PRO A 238 -9.27 1.37 -14.74
N LYS A 239 -8.49 2.27 -15.35
CA LYS A 239 -8.13 2.23 -16.77
C LYS A 239 -7.36 0.95 -17.18
N ASP A 240 -6.56 0.38 -16.27
CA ASP A 240 -5.56 -0.63 -16.61
C ASP A 240 -6.00 -2.05 -16.23
N ILE A 241 -7.00 -2.21 -15.33
CA ILE A 241 -7.51 -3.54 -14.99
C ILE A 241 -8.20 -4.17 -16.20
N SER A 242 -7.62 -5.25 -16.72
CA SER A 242 -8.11 -5.94 -17.91
C SER A 242 -9.18 -6.99 -17.58
N ASP A 243 -9.97 -7.38 -18.58
CA ASP A 243 -10.91 -8.50 -18.45
C ASP A 243 -10.18 -9.80 -18.09
N GLU A 244 -8.98 -10.01 -18.66
CA GLU A 244 -8.16 -11.19 -18.38
C GLU A 244 -7.74 -11.28 -16.90
N VAL A 245 -7.49 -10.16 -16.21
CA VAL A 245 -7.22 -10.14 -14.76
C VAL A 245 -8.46 -10.58 -13.99
N ILE A 246 -9.65 -10.07 -14.34
CA ILE A 246 -10.90 -10.40 -13.66
C ILE A 246 -11.25 -11.88 -13.88
N GLU A 247 -11.10 -12.39 -15.11
CA GLU A 247 -11.30 -13.79 -15.46
C GLU A 247 -10.32 -14.70 -14.73
N THR A 248 -9.06 -14.31 -14.62
CA THR A 248 -8.03 -15.04 -13.87
C THR A 248 -8.40 -15.12 -12.38
N MET A 249 -8.86 -14.01 -11.80
CA MET A 249 -9.36 -13.99 -10.42
C MET A 249 -10.57 -14.90 -10.22
N ALA A 250 -11.48 -14.93 -11.19
CA ALA A 250 -12.66 -15.81 -11.13
C ALA A 250 -12.27 -17.29 -11.19
N ALA A 251 -11.30 -17.64 -12.03
CA ALA A 251 -10.87 -19.01 -12.30
C ALA A 251 -9.96 -19.64 -11.23
N CYS A 252 -9.23 -18.83 -10.46
CA CYS A 252 -8.26 -19.33 -9.47
C CYS A 252 -8.78 -19.11 -8.05
N ASP A 253 -9.12 -20.18 -7.33
CA ASP A 253 -9.76 -20.11 -6.00
C ASP A 253 -8.86 -19.45 -4.95
N ASN A 254 -7.55 -19.64 -5.03
CA ASN A 254 -6.57 -19.07 -4.11
C ASN A 254 -6.18 -17.60 -4.41
N ILE A 255 -6.66 -17.02 -5.51
CA ILE A 255 -6.59 -15.56 -5.71
C ILE A 255 -7.76 -14.92 -4.97
N CYS A 256 -7.45 -14.02 -4.05
CA CYS A 256 -8.45 -13.34 -3.23
C CYS A 256 -9.45 -12.54 -4.06
N LYS A 257 -10.72 -12.67 -3.73
CA LYS A 257 -11.82 -11.99 -4.43
C LYS A 257 -12.02 -10.57 -3.89
N HIS A 258 -10.99 -9.76 -4.02
CA HIS A 258 -10.99 -8.37 -3.57
C HIS A 258 -10.19 -7.50 -4.54
N ILE A 259 -10.73 -6.35 -4.92
CA ILE A 259 -10.09 -5.36 -5.78
C ILE A 259 -10.15 -4.00 -5.09
N HIS A 260 -8.99 -3.38 -4.89
CA HIS A 260 -8.91 -1.97 -4.54
C HIS A 260 -8.85 -1.15 -5.82
N LEU A 261 -9.95 -0.46 -6.17
CA LEU A 261 -10.15 0.24 -7.45
C LEU A 261 -10.40 1.74 -7.21
N PRO A 262 -9.35 2.56 -7.03
CA PRO A 262 -9.47 3.98 -6.70
C PRO A 262 -10.19 4.81 -7.77
N VAL A 263 -11.43 5.23 -7.51
CA VAL A 263 -12.21 6.08 -8.43
C VAL A 263 -11.78 7.55 -8.38
N GLN A 264 -11.45 8.06 -7.20
CA GLN A 264 -11.06 9.42 -6.84
C GLN A 264 -12.21 10.43 -6.85
N SER A 265 -13.09 10.43 -7.86
CA SER A 265 -14.30 11.26 -7.97
C SER A 265 -15.38 10.52 -8.77
N GLY A 266 -16.64 10.83 -8.54
CA GLY A 266 -17.76 10.33 -9.33
C GLY A 266 -18.16 11.23 -10.48
N SER A 267 -17.56 12.41 -10.62
CA SER A 267 -17.79 13.36 -11.70
C SER A 267 -16.83 13.16 -12.85
N SER A 268 -17.35 12.92 -14.07
CA SER A 268 -16.54 12.79 -15.29
C SER A 268 -15.69 14.05 -15.54
N ARG A 269 -16.21 15.24 -15.24
CA ARG A 269 -15.46 16.50 -15.33
C ARG A 269 -14.26 16.54 -14.38
N MET A 270 -14.43 16.05 -13.15
CA MET A 270 -13.34 15.98 -12.18
C MET A 270 -12.33 14.89 -12.58
N LEU A 271 -12.77 13.73 -13.04
CA LEU A 271 -11.90 12.66 -13.52
C LEU A 271 -11.03 13.12 -14.68
N GLU A 272 -11.57 13.88 -15.64
CA GLU A 272 -10.81 14.50 -16.73
C GLU A 272 -9.75 15.47 -16.18
N LYS A 273 -10.13 16.37 -15.27
CA LYS A 273 -9.22 17.34 -14.64
C LYS A 273 -8.13 16.65 -13.79
N MET A 274 -8.47 15.54 -13.14
CA MET A 274 -7.54 14.65 -12.44
C MET A 274 -6.67 13.80 -13.38
N ARG A 275 -6.92 13.83 -14.70
CA ARG A 275 -6.25 13.03 -15.74
C ARG A 275 -6.37 11.53 -15.52
N ARG A 276 -7.57 11.07 -15.12
CA ARG A 276 -7.80 9.64 -14.84
C ARG A 276 -7.95 8.79 -16.10
N LYS A 277 -8.22 9.39 -17.28
CA LYS A 277 -8.37 8.72 -18.57
C LYS A 277 -9.53 7.71 -18.64
N TYR A 278 -10.53 7.90 -17.84
CA TYR A 278 -11.85 7.25 -17.86
C TYR A 278 -12.88 8.23 -17.30
N ASP A 279 -14.14 8.02 -17.63
CA ASP A 279 -15.30 8.74 -17.09
C ASP A 279 -16.07 7.88 -16.09
N ARG A 280 -17.19 8.44 -15.57
CA ARG A 280 -18.07 7.79 -14.62
C ARG A 280 -18.68 6.52 -15.22
N GLU A 281 -19.18 6.60 -16.45
CA GLU A 281 -19.89 5.53 -17.14
C GLU A 281 -18.96 4.33 -17.34
N TRP A 282 -17.78 4.56 -17.83
CA TRP A 282 -16.75 3.53 -17.99
C TRP A 282 -16.40 2.85 -16.66
N TYR A 283 -16.30 3.64 -15.56
CA TYR A 283 -16.02 3.07 -14.24
C TYR A 283 -17.16 2.15 -13.78
N LEU A 284 -18.42 2.55 -13.94
CA LEU A 284 -19.60 1.74 -13.60
C LEU A 284 -19.66 0.47 -14.43
N GLU A 285 -19.38 0.53 -15.73
CA GLU A 285 -19.28 -0.65 -16.59
C GLU A 285 -18.21 -1.62 -16.10
N ARG A 286 -17.04 -1.11 -15.66
CA ARG A 286 -15.98 -1.94 -15.10
C ARG A 286 -16.41 -2.63 -13.80
N VAL A 287 -17.10 -1.94 -12.92
CA VAL A 287 -17.67 -2.52 -11.70
C VAL A 287 -18.73 -3.57 -12.04
N ALA A 288 -19.60 -3.31 -13.00
CA ALA A 288 -20.60 -4.27 -13.44
C ALA A 288 -19.96 -5.56 -14.00
N LYS A 289 -18.88 -5.42 -14.80
CA LYS A 289 -18.10 -6.56 -15.30
C LYS A 289 -17.49 -7.38 -14.16
N ILE A 290 -16.87 -6.74 -13.17
CA ILE A 290 -16.30 -7.42 -12.01
C ILE A 290 -17.39 -8.23 -11.29
N ARG A 291 -18.53 -7.62 -11.00
CA ARG A 291 -19.64 -8.28 -10.29
C ARG A 291 -20.29 -9.40 -11.07
N SER A 292 -20.31 -9.31 -12.40
CA SER A 292 -20.87 -10.37 -13.25
C SER A 292 -20.03 -11.64 -13.21
N LEU A 293 -18.70 -11.52 -13.09
CA LEU A 293 -17.78 -12.66 -13.06
C LEU A 293 -17.47 -13.11 -11.62
N ILE A 294 -17.47 -12.18 -10.66
CA ILE A 294 -17.15 -12.44 -9.26
C ILE A 294 -18.21 -11.74 -8.38
N PRO A 295 -19.41 -12.32 -8.21
CA PRO A 295 -20.54 -11.66 -7.52
C PRO A 295 -20.24 -11.20 -6.10
N ASP A 296 -19.42 -11.95 -5.34
CA ASP A 296 -19.03 -11.64 -3.96
C ASP A 296 -17.66 -10.93 -3.87
N CYS A 297 -17.19 -10.31 -4.98
CA CYS A 297 -15.94 -9.54 -4.98
C CYS A 297 -16.03 -8.36 -4.03
N GLY A 298 -15.11 -8.30 -3.07
CA GLY A 298 -14.92 -7.12 -2.23
C GLY A 298 -14.38 -5.97 -3.09
N LEU A 299 -15.05 -4.82 -3.05
CA LEU A 299 -14.64 -3.62 -3.78
C LEU A 299 -14.32 -2.49 -2.79
N THR A 300 -13.11 -1.98 -2.87
CA THR A 300 -12.68 -0.82 -2.09
C THR A 300 -12.13 0.27 -3.01
N THR A 301 -12.14 1.52 -2.54
CA THR A 301 -11.77 2.67 -3.36
C THR A 301 -11.06 3.75 -2.58
N ASP A 302 -10.52 4.75 -3.30
CA ASP A 302 -10.10 6.04 -2.77
C ASP A 302 -11.01 7.13 -3.34
N VAL A 303 -11.32 8.15 -2.52
CA VAL A 303 -12.10 9.32 -2.90
C VAL A 303 -11.44 10.59 -2.38
N ILE A 304 -11.37 11.61 -3.22
CA ILE A 304 -10.84 12.93 -2.88
C ILE A 304 -11.97 13.94 -2.95
N ALA A 305 -12.30 14.57 -1.82
CA ALA A 305 -13.27 15.66 -1.72
C ALA A 305 -12.58 17.01 -1.90
N GLY A 306 -13.22 17.94 -2.61
CA GLY A 306 -12.74 19.31 -2.75
C GLY A 306 -11.50 19.46 -3.61
N PHE A 307 -11.36 18.67 -4.67
CA PHE A 307 -10.31 18.91 -5.68
C PHE A 307 -10.55 20.25 -6.37
N CYS A 308 -9.49 20.86 -6.90
CA CYS A 308 -9.53 22.20 -7.54
C CYS A 308 -10.74 22.37 -8.46
N SER A 309 -11.54 23.41 -8.26
CA SER A 309 -12.78 23.76 -8.95
C SER A 309 -13.94 22.76 -8.86
N GLU A 310 -13.91 21.81 -7.91
CA GLU A 310 -15.04 20.91 -7.66
C GLU A 310 -16.28 21.73 -7.27
N THR A 311 -17.39 21.53 -8.00
CA THR A 311 -18.70 22.15 -7.72
C THR A 311 -19.55 21.29 -6.80
N GLU A 312 -20.74 21.77 -6.41
CA GLU A 312 -21.70 20.95 -5.65
C GLU A 312 -22.28 19.81 -6.49
N GLU A 313 -22.43 20.02 -7.79
CA GLU A 313 -22.86 18.99 -8.74
C GLU A 313 -21.82 17.88 -8.84
N ASP A 314 -20.52 18.20 -8.94
CA ASP A 314 -19.45 17.22 -8.96
C ASP A 314 -19.38 16.39 -7.67
N HIS A 315 -19.57 17.07 -6.54
CA HIS A 315 -19.65 16.40 -5.25
C HIS A 315 -20.85 15.45 -5.17
N LYS A 316 -22.03 15.89 -5.64
CA LYS A 316 -23.24 15.06 -5.71
C LYS A 316 -23.03 13.85 -6.64
N ASP A 317 -22.36 14.04 -7.77
CA ASP A 317 -22.01 12.93 -8.66
C ASP A 317 -21.14 11.89 -7.94
N THR A 318 -20.21 12.35 -7.09
CA THR A 318 -19.38 11.45 -6.28
C THR A 318 -20.22 10.67 -5.27
N LEU A 319 -21.14 11.32 -4.56
CA LEU A 319 -22.04 10.65 -3.63
C LEU A 319 -22.94 9.62 -4.35
N THR A 320 -23.53 9.99 -5.49
CA THR A 320 -24.41 9.08 -6.24
C THR A 320 -23.66 7.89 -6.83
N LEU A 321 -22.40 8.04 -7.27
CA LEU A 321 -21.59 6.93 -7.70
C LEU A 321 -21.29 5.98 -6.52
N MET A 322 -20.92 6.51 -5.37
CA MET A 322 -20.68 5.69 -4.17
C MET A 322 -21.92 4.95 -3.70
N GLU A 323 -23.10 5.60 -3.80
CA GLU A 323 -24.38 4.97 -3.50
C GLU A 323 -24.65 3.79 -4.44
N GLU A 324 -24.45 3.95 -5.75
CA GLU A 324 -24.68 2.98 -6.79
C GLU A 324 -23.72 1.79 -6.72
N VAL A 325 -22.42 2.08 -6.55
CA VAL A 325 -21.40 1.04 -6.44
C VAL A 325 -21.50 0.32 -5.09
N GLY A 326 -21.77 1.01 -3.99
CA GLY A 326 -21.85 0.40 -2.66
C GLY A 326 -20.56 -0.29 -2.27
N PHE A 327 -19.44 0.46 -2.21
CA PHE A 327 -18.13 -0.04 -1.82
C PHE A 327 -18.16 -0.67 -0.42
N ASP A 328 -17.40 -1.73 -0.23
CA ASP A 328 -17.23 -2.35 1.09
C ASP A 328 -16.50 -1.42 2.04
N TRP A 329 -15.53 -0.66 1.49
CA TRP A 329 -14.78 0.33 2.24
C TRP A 329 -14.12 1.35 1.30
N ALA A 330 -13.79 2.54 1.84
CA ALA A 330 -13.09 3.58 1.10
C ALA A 330 -12.07 4.30 1.96
N PHE A 331 -10.95 4.71 1.35
CA PHE A 331 -10.09 5.76 1.89
C PHE A 331 -10.58 7.10 1.37
N MET A 332 -10.90 8.01 2.26
CA MET A 332 -11.53 9.29 1.95
C MET A 332 -10.64 10.42 2.43
N PHE A 333 -10.36 11.38 1.55
CA PHE A 333 -9.44 12.48 1.82
C PHE A 333 -10.04 13.81 1.38
N ALA A 334 -9.80 14.88 2.17
CA ALA A 334 -9.89 16.22 1.63
C ALA A 334 -8.66 16.46 0.72
N TYR A 335 -8.87 17.11 -0.42
CA TYR A 335 -7.77 17.51 -1.28
C TYR A 335 -6.79 18.40 -0.53
N SER A 336 -5.52 18.06 -0.63
CA SER A 336 -4.41 18.84 -0.12
C SER A 336 -3.36 18.95 -1.23
N GLU A 337 -3.01 20.17 -1.58
CA GLU A 337 -2.05 20.45 -2.62
C GLU A 337 -0.69 19.82 -2.30
N ARG A 338 -0.08 19.19 -3.31
CA ARG A 338 1.27 18.63 -3.23
C ARG A 338 2.22 19.43 -4.11
N PRO A 339 3.22 20.10 -3.52
CA PRO A 339 4.20 20.84 -4.30
C PRO A 339 4.83 19.98 -5.39
N GLY A 340 4.96 20.55 -6.58
CA GLY A 340 5.56 19.89 -7.72
C GLY A 340 4.62 19.04 -8.58
N THR A 341 3.39 18.77 -8.16
CA THR A 341 2.38 18.09 -8.97
C THR A 341 1.83 18.97 -10.09
N LEU A 342 1.18 18.36 -11.07
CA LEU A 342 0.54 19.12 -12.16
C LEU A 342 -0.59 20.00 -11.61
N ALA A 343 -1.37 19.51 -10.64
CA ALA A 343 -2.42 20.28 -10.02
C ALA A 343 -1.87 21.54 -9.34
N ALA A 344 -0.83 21.40 -8.51
CA ALA A 344 -0.19 22.55 -7.86
C ALA A 344 0.39 23.60 -8.81
N ARG A 345 0.75 23.20 -10.03
CA ARG A 345 1.31 24.12 -11.05
C ARG A 345 0.25 24.82 -11.88
N HIS A 346 -0.89 24.20 -12.09
CA HIS A 346 -1.85 24.63 -13.13
C HIS A 346 -3.24 24.94 -12.60
N TYR A 347 -3.58 24.51 -11.40
CA TYR A 347 -4.91 24.70 -10.84
C TYR A 347 -4.82 25.41 -9.50
N PRO A 348 -5.57 26.52 -9.29
CA PRO A 348 -5.68 27.10 -7.97
C PRO A 348 -6.44 26.14 -7.05
N ASP A 349 -6.01 26.05 -5.79
CA ASP A 349 -6.78 25.37 -4.74
C ASP A 349 -7.89 26.29 -4.25
N ASP A 350 -8.97 26.38 -5.02
CA ASP A 350 -10.05 27.36 -4.93
C ASP A 350 -11.26 26.87 -4.13
N VAL A 351 -11.26 25.62 -3.68
CA VAL A 351 -12.35 25.11 -2.81
C VAL A 351 -12.04 25.45 -1.35
N PRO A 352 -12.89 26.21 -0.65
CA PRO A 352 -12.66 26.59 0.74
C PRO A 352 -12.50 25.38 1.68
N ALA A 353 -11.69 25.52 2.72
CA ALA A 353 -11.35 24.42 3.64
C ALA A 353 -12.56 23.85 4.39
N ASP A 354 -13.50 24.73 4.77
CA ASP A 354 -14.77 24.35 5.40
C ASP A 354 -15.67 23.55 4.44
N VAL A 355 -15.71 23.94 3.16
CA VAL A 355 -16.43 23.18 2.12
C VAL A 355 -15.80 21.81 1.90
N LYS A 356 -14.47 21.72 1.82
CA LYS A 356 -13.76 20.43 1.74
C LYS A 356 -14.09 19.52 2.92
N THR A 357 -14.10 20.10 4.14
CA THR A 357 -14.41 19.38 5.37
C THR A 357 -15.84 18.87 5.38
N ARG A 358 -16.81 19.73 5.00
CA ARG A 358 -18.22 19.34 4.89
C ARG A 358 -18.40 18.18 3.89
N ARG A 359 -17.88 18.33 2.68
CA ARG A 359 -17.98 17.29 1.64
C ARG A 359 -17.32 15.98 2.07
N LEU A 360 -16.16 16.05 2.71
CA LEU A 360 -15.51 14.86 3.26
C LEU A 360 -16.37 14.15 4.30
N ASN A 361 -17.03 14.92 5.21
CA ASN A 361 -17.90 14.34 6.23
C ASN A 361 -19.14 13.67 5.61
N GLU A 362 -19.74 14.27 4.57
CA GLU A 362 -20.86 13.67 3.83
C GLU A 362 -20.45 12.34 3.15
N ILE A 363 -19.26 12.29 2.57
CA ILE A 363 -18.69 11.06 1.99
C ILE A 363 -18.46 9.99 3.07
N ILE A 364 -17.91 10.38 4.24
CA ILE A 364 -17.65 9.47 5.36
C ILE A 364 -18.96 8.89 5.90
N GLU A 365 -19.99 9.71 6.08
CA GLU A 365 -21.30 9.27 6.55
C GLU A 365 -21.93 8.25 5.58
N LEU A 366 -21.93 8.59 4.28
CA LEU A 366 -22.41 7.69 3.24
C LEU A 366 -21.64 6.36 3.25
N GLN A 367 -20.31 6.41 3.27
CA GLN A 367 -19.50 5.20 3.24
C GLN A 367 -19.71 4.32 4.47
N ASN A 368 -19.82 4.91 5.65
CA ASN A 368 -20.09 4.15 6.88
C ASN A 368 -21.42 3.37 6.78
N ARG A 369 -22.46 3.99 6.22
CA ARG A 369 -23.74 3.34 5.95
C ARG A 369 -23.56 2.19 4.91
N LYS A 370 -22.88 2.45 3.79
CA LYS A 370 -22.63 1.45 2.75
C LYS A 370 -21.78 0.29 3.24
N SER A 371 -20.76 0.56 4.05
CA SER A 371 -19.96 -0.48 4.67
C SER A 371 -20.82 -1.38 5.54
N LEU A 372 -21.69 -0.82 6.39
CA LEU A 372 -22.59 -1.62 7.23
C LEU A 372 -23.57 -2.44 6.39
N GLU A 373 -24.16 -1.88 5.33
CA GLU A 373 -25.01 -2.58 4.39
C GLU A 373 -24.28 -3.77 3.73
N SER A 374 -23.02 -3.53 3.32
CA SER A 374 -22.19 -4.58 2.69
C SER A 374 -21.87 -5.70 3.68
N TYR A 375 -21.52 -5.38 4.92
CA TYR A 375 -21.20 -6.39 5.92
C TYR A 375 -22.43 -7.18 6.34
N ARG A 376 -23.61 -6.55 6.45
CA ARG A 376 -24.88 -7.22 6.75
C ARG A 376 -25.29 -8.27 5.70
N ARG A 377 -24.92 -8.06 4.42
CA ARG A 377 -25.20 -9.03 3.34
C ARG A 377 -24.47 -10.37 3.51
N ASP A 378 -23.47 -10.41 4.37
CA ASP A 378 -22.68 -11.61 4.61
C ASP A 378 -23.17 -12.40 5.83
N ILE A 379 -24.13 -11.89 6.61
CA ILE A 379 -24.73 -12.61 7.73
C ILE A 379 -25.40 -13.91 7.21
N GLY A 380 -25.07 -15.03 7.83
CA GLY A 380 -25.50 -16.38 7.45
C GLY A 380 -24.62 -17.06 6.39
N LYS A 381 -23.65 -16.36 5.78
CA LYS A 381 -22.70 -16.97 4.85
C LYS A 381 -21.60 -17.73 5.59
N ARG A 382 -21.10 -18.80 4.97
CA ARG A 382 -19.88 -19.50 5.38
C ARG A 382 -18.69 -18.94 4.61
N MET A 383 -17.56 -18.75 5.31
CA MET A 383 -16.34 -18.19 4.75
C MET A 383 -15.12 -18.93 5.31
N THR A 384 -14.13 -19.18 4.45
CA THR A 384 -12.81 -19.64 4.89
C THR A 384 -11.93 -18.45 5.23
N VAL A 385 -11.49 -18.36 6.47
CA VAL A 385 -10.68 -17.27 7.02
C VAL A 385 -9.25 -17.75 7.23
N LEU A 386 -8.27 -16.96 6.80
CA LEU A 386 -6.86 -17.16 7.19
C LEU A 386 -6.63 -16.44 8.51
N VAL A 387 -6.25 -17.18 9.55
CA VAL A 387 -6.03 -16.65 10.90
C VAL A 387 -4.77 -15.79 10.93
N GLU A 388 -4.90 -14.51 11.27
CA GLU A 388 -3.78 -13.57 11.36
C GLU A 388 -3.25 -13.41 12.80
N GLY A 389 -4.03 -13.81 13.80
CA GLY A 389 -3.63 -13.77 15.19
C GLY A 389 -4.80 -13.54 16.16
N PRO A 390 -4.50 -13.28 17.45
CA PRO A 390 -5.51 -12.94 18.43
C PRO A 390 -6.23 -11.62 18.13
N SER A 391 -7.50 -11.55 18.47
CA SER A 391 -8.28 -10.33 18.39
C SER A 391 -7.79 -9.29 19.39
N LYS A 392 -7.70 -8.02 18.95
CA LYS A 392 -7.27 -6.92 19.83
C LYS A 392 -8.23 -6.62 20.98
N ARG A 393 -9.52 -6.99 20.83
CA ARG A 393 -10.55 -6.70 21.85
C ARG A 393 -10.70 -7.81 22.87
N ASN A 394 -10.53 -9.06 22.43
CA ASN A 394 -10.61 -10.23 23.28
C ASN A 394 -9.50 -11.20 22.86
N PRO A 395 -8.48 -11.46 23.70
CA PRO A 395 -7.38 -12.37 23.37
C PRO A 395 -7.80 -13.84 23.19
N ASP A 396 -8.96 -14.23 23.71
CA ASP A 396 -9.51 -15.59 23.55
C ASP A 396 -10.13 -15.80 22.15
N ASP A 397 -10.42 -14.71 21.44
CA ASP A 397 -10.89 -14.73 20.06
C ASP A 397 -9.72 -14.60 19.09
N LEU A 398 -9.88 -15.24 17.94
CA LEU A 398 -8.99 -15.07 16.78
C LEU A 398 -9.58 -14.10 15.77
N CYS A 399 -8.70 -13.50 14.99
CA CYS A 399 -9.09 -12.69 13.85
C CYS A 399 -8.30 -13.05 12.60
N GLY A 400 -8.89 -12.79 11.45
CA GLY A 400 -8.27 -13.00 10.15
C GLY A 400 -9.15 -12.51 9.02
N ARG A 401 -8.64 -12.55 7.79
CA ARG A 401 -9.38 -12.09 6.61
C ARG A 401 -9.93 -13.22 5.78
N ALA A 402 -11.17 -13.03 5.32
CA ALA A 402 -11.75 -13.84 4.28
C ALA A 402 -11.16 -13.47 2.89
N SER A 403 -11.52 -14.20 1.84
CA SER A 403 -11.06 -13.96 0.47
C SER A 403 -11.43 -12.55 -0.03
N ASN A 404 -12.61 -12.04 0.32
CA ASN A 404 -13.08 -10.69 -0.01
C ASN A 404 -12.45 -9.56 0.84
N SER A 405 -11.40 -9.86 1.60
CA SER A 405 -10.65 -8.92 2.46
C SER A 405 -11.39 -8.43 3.72
N LYS A 406 -12.62 -8.88 3.98
CA LYS A 406 -13.33 -8.52 5.20
C LYS A 406 -12.70 -9.20 6.42
N MET A 407 -12.54 -8.44 7.49
CA MET A 407 -12.04 -8.92 8.77
C MET A 407 -13.12 -9.73 9.48
N CYS A 408 -12.76 -10.95 9.88
CA CYS A 408 -13.59 -11.84 10.68
C CYS A 408 -12.99 -11.99 12.09
N VAL A 409 -13.86 -12.05 13.10
CA VAL A 409 -13.51 -12.35 14.50
C VAL A 409 -14.39 -13.51 14.96
N PHE A 410 -13.78 -14.51 15.60
CA PHE A 410 -14.44 -15.73 16.03
C PHE A 410 -13.73 -16.35 17.25
N PRO A 411 -14.42 -17.19 18.07
CA PRO A 411 -13.79 -17.88 19.20
C PRO A 411 -12.60 -18.71 18.77
N GLY A 412 -11.51 -18.70 19.56
CA GLY A 412 -10.24 -19.33 19.18
C GLY A 412 -10.31 -20.84 18.93
N GLY A 413 -11.13 -21.57 19.71
CA GLY A 413 -11.43 -23.00 19.46
C GLY A 413 -10.22 -23.94 19.37
N GLY A 414 -9.03 -23.50 19.80
CA GLY A 414 -7.78 -24.25 19.70
C GLY A 414 -7.01 -24.01 18.37
N HIS A 415 -7.54 -23.22 17.47
CA HIS A 415 -6.86 -22.86 16.21
C HIS A 415 -5.67 -21.93 16.44
N LYS A 416 -4.76 -21.91 15.44
CA LYS A 416 -3.50 -21.14 15.50
C LYS A 416 -3.39 -20.16 14.36
N THR A 417 -2.57 -19.14 14.57
CA THR A 417 -2.14 -18.21 13.53
C THR A 417 -1.58 -18.97 12.32
N GLY A 418 -2.00 -18.59 11.09
CA GLY A 418 -1.61 -19.22 9.84
C GLY A 418 -2.50 -20.39 9.40
N GLU A 419 -3.49 -20.80 10.20
CA GLU A 419 -4.47 -21.82 9.79
C GLU A 419 -5.60 -21.22 8.95
N TYR A 420 -6.17 -22.02 8.04
CA TYR A 420 -7.43 -21.73 7.39
C TYR A 420 -8.57 -22.33 8.22
N VAL A 421 -9.57 -21.52 8.53
CA VAL A 421 -10.70 -21.89 9.41
C VAL A 421 -12.01 -21.52 8.73
N ASP A 422 -12.94 -22.48 8.68
CA ASP A 422 -14.29 -22.21 8.18
C ASP A 422 -15.16 -21.65 9.31
N VAL A 423 -15.79 -20.52 9.00
CA VAL A 423 -16.65 -19.80 9.94
C VAL A 423 -17.99 -19.46 9.30
N GLU A 424 -19.02 -19.32 10.13
CA GLU A 424 -20.32 -18.78 9.73
C GLU A 424 -20.49 -17.39 10.35
N VAL A 425 -20.86 -16.42 9.53
CA VAL A 425 -21.09 -15.03 9.94
C VAL A 425 -22.43 -14.96 10.70
N ILE A 426 -22.40 -14.53 11.96
CA ILE A 426 -23.60 -14.42 12.79
C ILE A 426 -24.04 -12.97 13.05
N ASP A 427 -23.11 -12.01 12.98
CA ASP A 427 -23.38 -10.59 13.17
C ASP A 427 -22.26 -9.75 12.53
N CYS A 428 -22.40 -8.43 12.50
CA CYS A 428 -21.38 -7.54 11.95
C CYS A 428 -21.40 -6.13 12.55
N THR A 429 -20.26 -5.45 12.38
CA THR A 429 -20.15 -4.00 12.43
C THR A 429 -19.87 -3.46 11.01
N SER A 430 -19.67 -2.17 10.83
CA SER A 430 -19.24 -1.59 9.54
C SER A 430 -17.78 -1.95 9.14
N ALA A 431 -17.04 -2.67 9.98
CA ALA A 431 -15.63 -2.98 9.76
C ALA A 431 -15.23 -4.41 10.11
N THR A 432 -16.13 -5.22 10.69
CA THR A 432 -15.79 -6.56 11.20
C THR A 432 -17.00 -7.47 11.13
N LEU A 433 -16.82 -8.68 10.64
CA LEU A 433 -17.77 -9.78 10.69
C LEU A 433 -17.55 -10.53 12.01
N ILE A 434 -18.63 -10.78 12.73
CA ILE A 434 -18.63 -11.59 13.95
C ILE A 434 -19.09 -12.99 13.55
N CYS A 435 -18.26 -13.99 13.86
CA CYS A 435 -18.44 -15.32 13.33
C CYS A 435 -18.44 -16.37 14.44
N LYS A 436 -18.98 -17.55 14.15
CA LYS A 436 -18.81 -18.78 14.92
C LYS A 436 -18.06 -19.80 14.08
N LEU A 437 -17.40 -20.75 14.73
CA LEU A 437 -16.78 -21.91 14.08
C LEU A 437 -17.86 -22.83 13.48
N VAL A 438 -17.54 -23.46 12.34
CA VAL A 438 -18.43 -24.43 11.68
C VAL A 438 -17.89 -25.84 11.86
#